data_63e3adf77fb1913e717d13e8b417bc8c
#
_entry.id   63e3adf77fb1913e717d13e8b417bc8c
#
_cell.length_a   1.000
_cell.length_b   1.000
_cell.length_c   1.000
_cell.angle_alpha   90.00
_cell.angle_beta   90.00
_cell.angle_gamma   90.00
#
_symmetry.space_group_name_H-M   'P 1'
#
loop_
_entity.id
_entity.type
_entity.pdbx_description
1 polymer ?
#
loop_
_entity_poly.entity_id
_entity_poly.type
_entity_poly.pdbx_seq_one_letter_code
_entity_poly.pdbx_strand_id
1 'polypeptide(L)'
;MAMVFPILVLILIGIAEMGIAFKGHLTASYASREGARVAAFVGDAPDADCLIVTAVASVLGPDLSSLDRIEIFRTTQQGVQIPSDTNVARYIGGDPMDCNTPDDSADSWSRTNAWPSTSRQVVAGTNPLDIIGVRVVMEQDWITNFGPFSGASELNEVTIMRMEPEA
;
A
#
# COMPACT_ATOMS: atom_id res chain seq x y z
N MET A 1 29.91 2.43 37.59
CA MET A 1 28.90 3.35 37.02
C MET A 1 29.15 3.65 35.53
N ALA A 2 30.38 3.91 35.06
CA ALA A 2 30.67 4.30 33.66
C ALA A 2 30.36 3.19 32.61
N MET A 3 30.43 1.91 32.94
CA MET A 3 30.17 0.82 31.98
C MET A 3 28.68 0.49 31.80
N VAL A 4 27.79 0.86 32.71
CA VAL A 4 26.35 0.59 32.62
C VAL A 4 25.64 1.60 31.72
N PHE A 5 26.10 2.83 31.73
CA PHE A 5 25.50 3.94 30.96
C PHE A 5 25.44 3.68 29.43
N PRO A 6 26.52 3.23 28.74
CA PRO A 6 26.48 2.92 27.32
C PRO A 6 25.49 1.82 26.98
N ILE A 7 25.40 0.78 27.81
CA ILE A 7 24.46 -0.33 27.59
C ILE A 7 23.02 0.15 27.70
N LEU A 8 22.72 1.01 28.68
CA LEU A 8 21.40 1.57 28.88
C LEU A 8 20.99 2.46 27.69
N VAL A 9 21.91 3.27 27.17
CA VAL A 9 21.68 4.10 25.97
C VAL A 9 21.38 3.22 24.75
N LEU A 10 22.12 2.15 24.53
CA LEU A 10 21.87 1.21 23.43
C LEU A 10 20.49 0.56 23.51
N ILE A 11 20.04 0.18 24.71
CA ILE A 11 18.69 -0.37 24.91
C ILE A 11 17.62 0.67 24.60
N LEU A 12 17.79 1.91 25.07
CA LEU A 12 16.81 2.99 24.80
C LEU A 12 16.70 3.28 23.29
N ILE A 13 17.81 3.32 22.59
CA ILE A 13 17.84 3.50 21.13
C ILE A 13 17.12 2.33 20.44
N GLY A 14 17.41 1.09 20.82
CA GLY A 14 16.75 -0.08 20.26
C GLY A 14 15.23 -0.08 20.45
N ILE A 15 14.75 0.37 21.62
CA ILE A 15 13.31 0.50 21.89
C ILE A 15 12.70 1.58 20.99
N ALA A 16 13.37 2.71 20.80
CA ALA A 16 12.90 3.78 19.93
C ALA A 16 12.80 3.34 18.47
N GLU A 17 13.84 2.67 17.95
CA GLU A 17 13.86 2.12 16.58
C GLU A 17 12.71 1.12 16.35
N MET A 18 12.53 0.18 17.28
CA MET A 18 11.44 -0.79 17.21
C MET A 18 10.06 -0.12 17.27
N GLY A 19 9.91 0.95 18.05
CA GLY A 19 8.67 1.72 18.14
C GLY A 19 8.30 2.38 16.81
N ILE A 20 9.29 2.94 16.11
CA ILE A 20 9.10 3.57 14.79
C ILE A 20 8.76 2.51 13.73
N ALA A 21 9.50 1.40 13.70
CA ALA A 21 9.21 0.30 12.78
C ALA A 21 7.80 -0.27 13.00
N PHE A 22 7.38 -0.44 14.24
CA PHE A 22 6.04 -0.91 14.58
C PHE A 22 4.94 0.09 14.15
N LYS A 23 5.17 1.39 14.34
CA LYS A 23 4.27 2.45 13.81
C LYS A 23 4.13 2.33 12.29
N GLY A 24 5.24 2.24 11.57
CA GLY A 24 5.24 2.09 10.10
C GLY A 24 4.44 0.86 9.65
N HIS A 25 4.64 -0.28 10.29
CA HIS A 25 3.91 -1.52 10.02
C HIS A 25 2.40 -1.36 10.24
N LEU A 26 1.98 -0.73 11.34
CA LEU A 26 0.56 -0.45 11.58
C LEU A 26 -0.02 0.49 10.54
N THR A 27 0.69 1.56 10.18
CA THR A 27 0.25 2.52 9.15
C THR A 27 0.06 1.82 7.81
N ALA A 28 1.03 1.02 7.36
CA ALA A 28 0.93 0.23 6.13
C ALA A 28 -0.26 -0.76 6.16
N SER A 29 -0.48 -1.42 7.29
CA SER A 29 -1.59 -2.36 7.48
C SER A 29 -2.96 -1.66 7.42
N TYR A 30 -3.11 -0.48 8.03
CA TYR A 30 -4.34 0.30 7.91
C TYR A 30 -4.55 0.83 6.49
N ALA A 31 -3.49 1.29 5.84
CA ALA A 31 -3.55 1.79 4.47
C ALA A 31 -3.95 0.68 3.47
N SER A 32 -3.38 -0.52 3.59
CA SER A 32 -3.75 -1.65 2.73
C SER A 32 -5.20 -2.09 2.94
N ARG A 33 -5.71 -2.06 4.17
CA ARG A 33 -7.12 -2.38 4.48
C ARG A 33 -8.09 -1.35 3.91
N GLU A 34 -7.78 -0.06 4.06
CA GLU A 34 -8.63 0.99 3.50
C GLU A 34 -8.62 0.95 1.97
N GLY A 35 -7.44 0.78 1.35
CA GLY A 35 -7.34 0.58 -0.09
C GLY A 35 -8.16 -0.62 -0.58
N ALA A 36 -8.07 -1.77 0.09
CA ALA A 36 -8.84 -2.95 -0.27
C ALA A 36 -10.36 -2.76 -0.06
N ARG A 37 -10.77 -2.04 0.99
CA ARG A 37 -12.18 -1.69 1.24
C ARG A 37 -12.74 -0.83 0.11
N VAL A 38 -12.02 0.22 -0.28
CA VAL A 38 -12.40 1.08 -1.41
C VAL A 38 -12.42 0.26 -2.70
N ALA A 39 -11.40 -0.57 -2.94
CA ALA A 39 -11.31 -1.43 -4.12
C ALA A 39 -12.50 -2.37 -4.26
N ALA A 40 -12.95 -2.97 -3.16
CA ALA A 40 -14.12 -3.85 -3.17
C ALA A 40 -15.42 -3.10 -3.50
N PHE A 41 -15.52 -1.83 -3.12
CA PHE A 41 -16.70 -0.99 -3.31
C PHE A 41 -16.76 -0.30 -4.68
N VAL A 42 -15.63 0.24 -5.17
CA VAL A 42 -15.61 0.99 -6.45
C VAL A 42 -15.70 0.07 -7.68
N GLY A 43 -15.46 -1.22 -7.48
CA GLY A 43 -15.69 -2.23 -8.49
C GLY A 43 -14.89 -2.00 -9.79
N ASP A 44 -15.63 -1.89 -10.90
CA ASP A 44 -15.12 -1.74 -12.26
C ASP A 44 -15.16 -0.28 -12.77
N ALA A 45 -15.44 0.69 -11.90
CA ALA A 45 -15.47 2.11 -12.27
C ALA A 45 -14.16 2.52 -12.98
N PRO A 46 -14.23 3.36 -14.03
CA PRO A 46 -13.05 3.74 -14.81
C PRO A 46 -11.94 4.41 -14.00
N ASP A 47 -12.31 5.10 -12.92
CA ASP A 47 -11.42 5.81 -11.99
C ASP A 47 -11.09 4.99 -10.73
N ALA A 48 -11.49 3.72 -10.66
CA ALA A 48 -11.35 2.88 -9.47
C ALA A 48 -9.92 2.87 -8.92
N ASP A 49 -8.91 2.68 -9.78
CA ASP A 49 -7.51 2.62 -9.34
C ASP A 49 -7.03 3.95 -8.73
N CYS A 50 -7.48 5.07 -9.27
CA CYS A 50 -7.20 6.39 -8.72
C CYS A 50 -7.82 6.54 -7.32
N LEU A 51 -9.09 6.16 -7.15
CA LEU A 51 -9.78 6.22 -5.87
C LEU A 51 -9.10 5.32 -4.82
N ILE A 52 -8.65 4.12 -5.21
CA ILE A 52 -7.91 3.20 -4.34
C ILE A 52 -6.60 3.84 -3.88
N VAL A 53 -5.80 4.38 -4.81
CA VAL A 53 -4.52 5.00 -4.50
C VAL A 53 -4.71 6.23 -3.60
N THR A 54 -5.72 7.06 -3.88
CA THR A 54 -6.05 8.22 -3.05
C THR A 54 -6.48 7.82 -1.64
N ALA A 55 -7.25 6.74 -1.49
CA ALA A 55 -7.63 6.22 -0.19
C ALA A 55 -6.41 5.75 0.61
N VAL A 56 -5.50 4.99 -0.01
CA VAL A 56 -4.24 4.56 0.61
C VAL A 56 -3.40 5.79 1.01
N ALA A 57 -3.21 6.74 0.11
CA ALA A 57 -2.43 7.96 0.35
C ALA A 57 -2.98 8.79 1.51
N SER A 58 -4.31 8.88 1.63
CA SER A 58 -4.97 9.62 2.72
C SER A 58 -4.68 9.02 4.10
N VAL A 59 -4.57 7.70 4.20
CA VAL A 59 -4.21 6.99 5.44
C VAL A 59 -2.74 7.16 5.77
N LEU A 60 -1.86 7.11 4.76
CA LEU A 60 -0.42 7.29 4.94
C LEU A 60 -0.09 8.71 5.40
N GLY A 61 -0.79 9.72 4.88
CA GLY A 61 -0.62 11.11 5.28
C GLY A 61 0.85 11.56 5.25
N PRO A 62 1.44 11.93 6.40
CA PRO A 62 2.83 12.38 6.46
C PRO A 62 3.85 11.27 6.13
N ASP A 63 3.47 9.99 6.27
CA ASP A 63 4.34 8.86 5.98
C ASP A 63 4.34 8.50 4.47
N LEU A 64 3.64 9.28 3.62
CA LEU A 64 3.57 9.07 2.16
C LEU A 64 4.94 9.10 1.48
N SER A 65 5.88 9.89 2.01
CA SER A 65 7.26 9.95 1.51
C SER A 65 8.05 8.65 1.68
N SER A 66 7.61 7.77 2.57
CA SER A 66 8.19 6.43 2.79
C SER A 66 7.55 5.37 1.91
N LEU A 67 6.55 5.72 1.09
CA LEU A 67 5.90 4.79 0.19
C LEU A 67 6.79 4.50 -1.02
N ASP A 68 7.14 3.23 -1.24
CA ASP A 68 7.75 2.79 -2.50
C ASP A 68 6.68 2.58 -3.57
N ARG A 69 5.68 1.75 -3.27
CA ARG A 69 4.62 1.44 -4.24
C ARG A 69 3.34 0.91 -3.60
N ILE A 70 2.25 1.06 -4.34
CA ILE A 70 0.97 0.40 -4.12
C ILE A 70 0.76 -0.58 -5.27
N GLU A 71 0.44 -1.83 -4.97
CA GLU A 71 0.08 -2.83 -5.96
C GLU A 71 -1.39 -3.20 -5.81
N ILE A 72 -2.15 -3.04 -6.89
CA ILE A 72 -3.56 -3.44 -7.00
C ILE A 72 -3.57 -4.65 -7.91
N PHE A 73 -4.00 -5.80 -7.43
CA PHE A 73 -3.88 -7.05 -8.18
C PHE A 73 -5.10 -7.97 -8.00
N ARG A 74 -5.30 -8.80 -9.00
CA ARG A 74 -6.27 -9.90 -8.92
C ARG A 74 -5.64 -11.10 -8.22
N THR A 75 -6.46 -11.80 -7.42
CA THR A 75 -6.07 -13.07 -6.82
C THR A 75 -6.92 -14.22 -7.34
N THR A 76 -6.39 -15.42 -7.22
CA THR A 76 -7.18 -16.65 -7.35
C THR A 76 -8.17 -16.77 -6.19
N GLN A 77 -9.13 -17.72 -6.29
CA GLN A 77 -10.06 -18.01 -5.20
C GLN A 77 -9.36 -18.49 -3.91
N GLN A 78 -8.09 -18.90 -4.01
CA GLN A 78 -7.24 -19.31 -2.89
C GLN A 78 -6.38 -18.16 -2.34
N GLY A 79 -6.55 -16.93 -2.85
CA GLY A 79 -5.81 -15.74 -2.39
C GLY A 79 -4.40 -15.61 -2.96
N VAL A 80 -4.05 -16.37 -4.02
CA VAL A 80 -2.74 -16.26 -4.68
C VAL A 80 -2.78 -15.13 -5.71
N GLN A 81 -1.84 -14.19 -5.64
CA GLN A 81 -1.69 -13.09 -6.60
C GLN A 81 -1.48 -13.62 -8.02
N ILE A 82 -2.12 -12.99 -8.99
CA ILE A 82 -1.92 -13.23 -10.41
C ILE A 82 -0.98 -12.14 -10.95
N PRO A 83 0.29 -12.45 -11.25
CA PRO A 83 1.28 -11.42 -11.59
C PRO A 83 0.95 -10.62 -12.86
N SER A 84 0.31 -11.26 -13.86
CA SER A 84 -0.12 -10.58 -15.10
C SER A 84 -1.21 -9.54 -14.87
N ASP A 85 -1.95 -9.66 -13.78
CA ASP A 85 -3.11 -8.84 -13.44
C ASP A 85 -2.78 -7.98 -12.22
N THR A 86 -1.68 -7.22 -12.31
CA THR A 86 -1.17 -6.37 -11.24
C THR A 86 -0.88 -4.97 -11.76
N ASN A 87 -1.59 -3.98 -11.23
CA ASN A 87 -1.33 -2.57 -11.44
C ASN A 87 -0.41 -2.05 -10.33
N VAL A 88 0.59 -1.27 -10.70
CA VAL A 88 1.55 -0.69 -9.75
C VAL A 88 1.45 0.83 -9.82
N ALA A 89 1.26 1.47 -8.69
CA ALA A 89 1.31 2.92 -8.53
C ALA A 89 2.50 3.30 -7.63
N ARG A 90 3.34 4.22 -8.10
CA ARG A 90 4.49 4.77 -7.34
C ARG A 90 4.30 6.25 -7.14
N TYR A 91 4.51 6.71 -5.90
CA TYR A 91 4.52 8.13 -5.60
C TYR A 91 5.86 8.73 -6.01
N ILE A 92 5.82 9.78 -6.84
CA ILE A 92 7.02 10.46 -7.34
C ILE A 92 7.14 11.90 -6.82
N GLY A 93 6.25 12.31 -5.94
CA GLY A 93 6.22 13.63 -5.32
C GLY A 93 5.26 14.60 -6.00
N GLY A 94 4.80 15.61 -5.27
CA GLY A 94 3.89 16.64 -5.75
C GLY A 94 2.52 16.63 -5.07
N ASP A 95 1.52 17.20 -5.73
CA ASP A 95 0.18 17.33 -5.19
C ASP A 95 -0.56 15.97 -5.09
N PRO A 96 -1.58 15.87 -4.23
CA PRO A 96 -2.44 14.69 -4.17
C PRO A 96 -3.05 14.37 -5.54
N MET A 97 -3.25 13.08 -5.82
CA MET A 97 -3.87 12.62 -7.06
C MET A 97 -5.30 13.16 -7.18
N ASP A 98 -5.62 13.78 -8.32
CA ASP A 98 -6.98 14.22 -8.67
C ASP A 98 -7.62 13.21 -9.62
N CYS A 99 -8.61 12.47 -9.12
CA CYS A 99 -9.33 11.46 -9.90
C CYS A 99 -10.37 12.03 -10.86
N ASN A 100 -10.62 13.34 -10.85
CA ASN A 100 -11.56 13.98 -11.78
C ASN A 100 -10.92 14.35 -13.13
N THR A 101 -9.60 14.31 -13.20
CA THR A 101 -8.87 14.56 -14.44
C THR A 101 -8.51 13.23 -15.11
N PRO A 102 -8.98 12.99 -16.37
CA PRO A 102 -8.69 11.74 -17.08
C PRO A 102 -7.22 11.55 -17.43
N ASP A 103 -6.46 12.63 -17.43
CA ASP A 103 -5.06 12.64 -17.79
C ASP A 103 -4.21 12.45 -16.54
N ASP A 104 -3.80 11.21 -16.33
CA ASP A 104 -2.93 10.74 -15.25
C ASP A 104 -1.49 11.23 -15.34
N SER A 105 -1.22 12.20 -16.16
CA SER A 105 0.06 12.88 -16.26
C SER A 105 0.29 13.87 -15.09
N ALA A 106 -0.59 13.88 -14.08
CA ALA A 106 -0.26 14.57 -12.83
C ALA A 106 1.04 14.01 -12.28
N ASP A 107 2.05 14.83 -12.29
CA ASP A 107 3.47 14.56 -12.01
C ASP A 107 3.78 13.89 -10.64
N SER A 108 2.74 13.50 -9.89
CA SER A 108 2.86 12.95 -8.54
C SER A 108 2.93 11.43 -8.49
N TRP A 109 2.41 10.74 -9.52
CA TRP A 109 2.28 9.28 -9.53
C TRP A 109 2.63 8.67 -10.87
N SER A 110 3.42 7.59 -10.86
CA SER A 110 3.66 6.71 -12.01
C SER A 110 2.79 5.46 -11.85
N ARG A 111 2.00 5.10 -12.87
CA ARG A 111 1.10 3.93 -12.82
C ARG A 111 1.26 2.99 -14.00
N THR A 112 1.01 1.71 -13.76
CA THR A 112 0.82 0.69 -14.78
C THR A 112 -0.64 0.29 -14.84
N ASN A 113 -1.10 -0.19 -15.99
CA ASN A 113 -2.48 -0.62 -16.20
C ASN A 113 -2.52 -2.01 -16.86
N ALA A 114 -1.95 -3.01 -16.17
CA ALA A 114 -1.93 -4.39 -16.62
C ALA A 114 -3.27 -5.10 -16.41
N TRP A 115 -4.05 -4.64 -15.43
CA TRP A 115 -5.40 -5.11 -15.13
C TRP A 115 -6.36 -3.92 -15.05
N PRO A 116 -6.93 -3.46 -16.19
CA PRO A 116 -7.84 -2.32 -16.23
C PRO A 116 -9.06 -2.53 -15.32
N SER A 117 -9.46 -1.49 -14.60
CA SER A 117 -10.63 -1.56 -13.71
C SER A 117 -11.88 -2.04 -14.45
N THR A 118 -12.11 -1.54 -15.66
CA THR A 118 -13.27 -1.91 -16.50
C THR A 118 -13.30 -3.38 -16.95
N SER A 119 -12.24 -4.15 -16.71
CA SER A 119 -12.18 -5.59 -16.98
C SER A 119 -12.49 -6.47 -15.77
N ARG A 120 -12.78 -5.85 -14.61
CA ARG A 120 -13.04 -6.55 -13.36
C ARG A 120 -14.44 -7.15 -13.35
N GLN A 121 -14.54 -8.38 -12.80
CA GLN A 121 -15.82 -9.09 -12.70
C GLN A 121 -16.54 -8.71 -11.41
N VAL A 122 -17.47 -7.75 -11.49
CA VAL A 122 -18.27 -7.25 -10.35
C VAL A 122 -19.72 -7.73 -10.40
N VAL A 123 -20.17 -8.26 -11.53
CA VAL A 123 -21.55 -8.79 -11.68
C VAL A 123 -21.60 -10.26 -11.32
N ALA A 124 -22.45 -10.61 -10.38
CA ALA A 124 -22.71 -12.00 -10.01
C ALA A 124 -23.43 -12.73 -11.16
N GLY A 125 -22.84 -13.82 -11.65
CA GLY A 125 -23.37 -14.57 -12.78
C GLY A 125 -22.70 -15.92 -12.93
N THR A 126 -22.45 -16.32 -14.18
CA THR A 126 -21.78 -17.59 -14.51
C THR A 126 -20.35 -17.64 -13.99
N ASN A 127 -19.69 -16.50 -13.92
CA ASN A 127 -18.32 -16.38 -13.39
C ASN A 127 -18.36 -15.88 -11.93
N PRO A 128 -17.44 -16.36 -11.09
CA PRO A 128 -17.29 -15.81 -9.74
C PRO A 128 -16.81 -14.35 -9.80
N LEU A 129 -17.21 -13.57 -8.79
CA LEU A 129 -16.69 -12.22 -8.60
C LEU A 129 -15.17 -12.26 -8.42
N ASP A 130 -14.48 -11.26 -8.97
CA ASP A 130 -13.05 -11.11 -8.77
C ASP A 130 -12.72 -10.87 -7.29
N ILE A 131 -11.53 -11.30 -6.92
CA ILE A 131 -10.96 -11.04 -5.61
C ILE A 131 -9.77 -10.11 -5.81
N ILE A 132 -9.88 -8.93 -5.22
CA ILE A 132 -8.88 -7.89 -5.34
C ILE A 132 -7.97 -7.86 -4.12
N GLY A 133 -6.67 -7.70 -4.35
CA GLY A 133 -5.67 -7.47 -3.31
C GLY A 133 -5.06 -6.09 -3.47
N VAL A 134 -4.84 -5.43 -2.33
CA VAL A 134 -4.07 -4.19 -2.28
C VAL A 134 -2.86 -4.41 -1.39
N ARG A 135 -1.68 -4.20 -1.96
CA ARG A 135 -0.40 -4.27 -1.26
C ARG A 135 0.18 -2.88 -1.14
N VAL A 136 0.59 -2.53 0.06
CA VAL A 136 1.31 -1.31 0.35
C VAL A 136 2.73 -1.67 0.73
N VAL A 137 3.70 -1.16 -0.01
CA VAL A 137 5.13 -1.37 0.23
C VAL A 137 5.74 -0.03 0.61
N MET A 138 6.33 0.01 1.81
CA MET A 138 6.98 1.19 2.36
C MET A 138 8.44 0.90 2.68
N GLU A 139 9.29 1.89 2.56
CA GLU A 139 10.68 1.83 3.01
C GLU A 139 10.80 2.49 4.38
N GLN A 140 11.37 1.76 5.33
CA GLN A 140 11.64 2.24 6.67
C GLN A 140 13.13 2.46 6.84
N ASP A 141 13.54 3.71 6.94
CA ASP A 141 14.91 4.08 7.30
C ASP A 141 15.13 3.98 8.81
N TRP A 142 16.27 3.39 9.19
CA TRP A 142 16.68 3.35 10.59
C TRP A 142 17.36 4.66 10.98
N ILE A 143 17.04 5.21 12.15
CA ILE A 143 17.59 6.49 12.62
C ILE A 143 19.08 6.37 12.92
N THR A 144 19.48 5.29 13.57
CA THR A 144 20.85 5.14 14.05
C THR A 144 21.80 4.53 13.03
N ASN A 145 21.26 3.80 12.06
CA ASN A 145 22.05 3.07 11.06
C ASN A 145 23.23 2.28 11.67
N PHE A 146 22.98 1.62 12.83
CA PHE A 146 23.99 0.93 13.62
C PHE A 146 23.62 -0.54 13.90
N GLY A 147 24.58 -1.43 13.69
CA GLY A 147 24.44 -2.87 13.98
C GLY A 147 23.33 -3.52 13.11
N PRO A 148 22.33 -4.20 13.73
CA PRO A 148 21.22 -4.81 12.98
C PRO A 148 20.23 -3.79 12.41
N PHE A 149 20.29 -2.52 12.84
CA PHE A 149 19.46 -1.42 12.36
C PHE A 149 20.20 -0.59 11.32
N SER A 150 20.64 -1.22 10.22
CA SER A 150 21.38 -0.56 9.14
C SER A 150 20.69 -0.80 7.80
N GLY A 151 20.73 0.23 6.94
CA GLY A 151 20.04 0.22 5.65
C GLY A 151 18.55 0.53 5.75
N ALA A 152 17.81 0.34 4.66
CA ALA A 152 16.36 0.42 4.63
C ALA A 152 15.74 -0.97 4.87
N SER A 153 14.61 -1.01 5.57
CA SER A 153 13.78 -2.21 5.74
C SER A 153 12.49 -2.04 4.94
N GLU A 154 12.18 -3.01 4.10
CA GLU A 154 10.91 -3.02 3.36
C GLU A 154 9.78 -3.52 4.28
N LEU A 155 8.76 -2.71 4.43
CA LEU A 155 7.49 -3.07 5.06
C LEU A 155 6.48 -3.40 3.96
N ASN A 156 5.92 -4.60 4.01
CA ASN A 156 5.06 -5.13 2.95
C ASN A 156 3.77 -5.68 3.57
N GLU A 157 2.66 -4.94 3.37
CA GLU A 157 1.36 -5.30 3.91
C GLU A 157 0.35 -5.53 2.79
N VAL A 158 -0.39 -6.62 2.91
CA VAL A 158 -1.38 -7.05 1.92
C VAL A 158 -2.73 -7.25 2.57
N THR A 159 -3.76 -6.68 1.95
CA THR A 159 -5.16 -6.99 2.27
C THR A 159 -5.88 -7.47 1.02
N ILE A 160 -6.64 -8.55 1.15
CA ILE A 160 -7.41 -9.16 0.06
C ILE A 160 -8.88 -9.09 0.43
N MET A 161 -9.71 -8.62 -0.51
CA MET A 161 -11.16 -8.56 -0.37
C MET A 161 -11.85 -9.06 -1.63
N ARG A 162 -13.04 -9.61 -1.47
CA ARG A 162 -13.91 -9.94 -2.58
C ARG A 162 -14.65 -8.69 -3.03
N MET A 163 -14.78 -8.49 -4.33
CA MET A 163 -15.57 -7.37 -4.87
C MET A 163 -17.04 -7.52 -4.46
N GLU A 164 -17.67 -6.40 -4.18
CA GLU A 164 -19.10 -6.35 -3.92
C GLU A 164 -19.87 -6.47 -5.25
N PRO A 165 -20.94 -7.28 -5.31
CA PRO A 165 -21.74 -7.37 -6.52
C PRO A 165 -22.48 -6.05 -6.75
N GLU A 166 -22.45 -5.56 -7.98
CA GLU A 166 -23.38 -4.52 -8.39
C GLU A 166 -24.81 -5.05 -8.37
N ALA A 167 -25.75 -4.20 -7.88
CA ALA A 167 -27.16 -4.53 -7.74
C ALA A 167 -27.93 -4.43 -9.07
#